data_9a5ee70da02f276a03db8a7fe0b4f1cc
#
_entry.id   9a5ee70da02f276a03db8a7fe0b4f1cc
#
_cell.length_a   1.000
_cell.length_b   1.000
_cell.length_c   1.000
_cell.angle_alpha   90.00
_cell.angle_beta   90.00
_cell.angle_gamma   90.00
#
_symmetry.space_group_name_H-M   'P 1'
#
loop_
_entity.id
_entity.type
_entity.pdbx_description
1 polymer ?
#
loop_
_entity_poly.entity_id
_entity_poly.type
_entity_poly.pdbx_seq_one_letter_code
_entity_poly.pdbx_strand_id
1 'polypeptide(L)'
;YAELLAIDHLLNRRLDKLSGGELQRVAIAATLLKEADVYFFDELSSYLDIHERLRIVRIIQGMVARGKRILVVEHDLAILDVLCDLIHIVYGERAAYGIFTPPRSTRAAINAYLDGYLPEENVRIRDKPIQFLRGRVRGEEVGSPILQWGDMEKTLGEFHLKTGKGEVRSAEVVGVVGPNATGKTTMVRMIAGEIEPDMGWCTMDATVSYKQQHVSTDFDGSVQDWLDTELGGRWRSGEFHTQVIRPLQVDQLLELRAKKLSGGELQAVCIAICLGKEADLYLLDEPSAHLDANARMEAAKAIRRTMESNEKAAMVIDHDIYFIDIVSDSLLVFDGEGGKHGNAQGPMSLRKGMNRFLADVDVTFRRDHESHRPRINKPNSRKDREQKASGEYFYLE
;
A
#
# COMPACT_ATOMS: atom_id res chain seq x y z
N TYR A 1 -23.67 14.50 -4.07
CA TYR A 1 -22.57 13.54 -4.15
C TYR A 1 -21.23 14.22 -4.52
N ALA A 2 -21.24 15.32 -5.30
CA ALA A 2 -20.02 16.04 -5.63
C ALA A 2 -19.27 16.49 -4.37
N GLU A 3 -19.93 17.18 -3.46
CA GLU A 3 -19.37 17.59 -2.16
C GLU A 3 -18.98 16.38 -1.30
N LEU A 4 -19.86 15.36 -1.21
CA LEU A 4 -19.59 14.15 -0.41
C LEU A 4 -18.33 13.41 -0.84
N LEU A 5 -18.02 13.42 -2.14
CA LEU A 5 -16.85 12.76 -2.71
C LEU A 5 -15.69 13.73 -2.99
N ALA A 6 -15.84 15.02 -2.63
CA ALA A 6 -14.89 16.10 -2.88
C ALA A 6 -14.42 16.13 -4.36
N ILE A 7 -15.38 16.14 -5.27
CA ILE A 7 -15.14 16.22 -6.73
C ILE A 7 -15.69 17.50 -7.38
N ASP A 8 -16.19 18.47 -6.57
CA ASP A 8 -16.77 19.73 -7.07
C ASP A 8 -15.80 20.48 -7.99
N HIS A 9 -14.55 20.53 -7.60
CA HIS A 9 -13.49 21.20 -8.35
C HIS A 9 -13.12 20.48 -9.67
N LEU A 10 -13.61 19.25 -9.88
CA LEU A 10 -13.34 18.43 -11.06
C LEU A 10 -14.42 18.54 -12.13
N LEU A 11 -15.60 19.10 -11.81
CA LEU A 11 -16.76 19.08 -12.71
C LEU A 11 -16.52 19.66 -14.11
N ASN A 12 -15.56 20.58 -14.22
CA ASN A 12 -15.18 21.19 -15.51
C ASN A 12 -13.89 20.61 -16.10
N ARG A 13 -13.29 19.58 -15.49
CA ARG A 13 -12.09 18.93 -16.01
C ARG A 13 -12.45 17.80 -16.96
N ARG A 14 -11.60 17.58 -17.94
CA ARG A 14 -11.72 16.43 -18.85
C ARG A 14 -11.34 15.15 -18.11
N LEU A 15 -12.04 14.04 -18.39
CA LEU A 15 -11.82 12.73 -17.73
C LEU A 15 -10.40 12.19 -17.96
N ASP A 16 -9.82 12.44 -19.14
CA ASP A 16 -8.46 12.03 -19.52
C ASP A 16 -7.35 12.82 -18.79
N LYS A 17 -7.72 13.83 -18.02
CA LYS A 17 -6.80 14.66 -17.20
C LYS A 17 -6.96 14.45 -15.70
N LEU A 18 -7.80 13.50 -15.31
CA LEU A 18 -7.98 13.14 -13.91
C LEU A 18 -6.93 12.14 -13.47
N SER A 19 -6.47 12.27 -12.24
CA SER A 19 -5.67 11.23 -11.57
C SER A 19 -6.51 9.96 -11.35
N GLY A 20 -5.87 8.82 -11.10
CA GLY A 20 -6.56 7.57 -10.82
C GLY A 20 -7.57 7.68 -9.68
N GLY A 21 -7.20 8.33 -8.57
CA GLY A 21 -8.11 8.54 -7.43
C GLY A 21 -9.25 9.52 -7.72
N GLU A 22 -9.01 10.58 -8.51
CA GLU A 22 -10.06 11.50 -8.96
C GLU A 22 -11.06 10.77 -9.88
N LEU A 23 -10.56 10.00 -10.82
CA LEU A 23 -11.39 9.21 -11.75
C LEU A 23 -12.21 8.16 -11.00
N GLN A 24 -11.62 7.49 -10.01
CA GLN A 24 -12.31 6.51 -9.16
C GLN A 24 -13.48 7.16 -8.40
N ARG A 25 -13.27 8.33 -7.79
CA ARG A 25 -14.33 9.06 -7.10
C ARG A 25 -15.45 9.53 -8.04
N VAL A 26 -15.12 9.94 -9.25
CA VAL A 26 -16.12 10.28 -10.28
C VAL A 26 -16.91 9.05 -10.71
N ALA A 27 -16.28 7.89 -10.90
CA ALA A 27 -16.96 6.63 -11.22
C ALA A 27 -17.92 6.19 -10.10
N ILE A 28 -17.49 6.31 -8.84
CA ILE A 28 -18.34 6.05 -7.68
C ILE A 28 -19.53 7.02 -7.67
N ALA A 29 -19.32 8.32 -7.88
CA ALA A 29 -20.40 9.31 -7.95
C ALA A 29 -21.42 8.95 -9.04
N ALA A 30 -20.96 8.58 -10.22
CA ALA A 30 -21.81 8.18 -11.34
C ALA A 30 -22.65 6.92 -11.01
N THR A 31 -22.08 5.98 -10.26
CA THR A 31 -22.79 4.79 -9.78
C THR A 31 -23.84 5.15 -8.74
N LEU A 32 -23.50 6.03 -7.78
CA LEU A 32 -24.41 6.46 -6.71
C LEU A 32 -25.60 7.30 -7.19
N LEU A 33 -25.47 7.96 -8.34
CA LEU A 33 -26.53 8.74 -8.96
C LEU A 33 -27.61 7.87 -9.66
N LYS A 34 -27.30 6.61 -9.93
CA LYS A 34 -28.28 5.68 -10.49
C LYS A 34 -29.25 5.21 -9.41
N GLU A 35 -30.54 5.20 -9.71
CA GLU A 35 -31.53 4.53 -8.86
C GLU A 35 -31.45 3.02 -9.09
N ALA A 36 -31.09 2.28 -8.04
CA ALA A 36 -31.04 0.84 -8.04
C ALA A 36 -31.38 0.28 -6.66
N ASP A 37 -31.80 -0.99 -6.61
CA ASP A 37 -32.00 -1.72 -5.36
C ASP A 37 -30.72 -2.43 -4.90
N VAL A 38 -29.88 -2.78 -5.86
CA VAL A 38 -28.60 -3.46 -5.63
C VAL A 38 -27.48 -2.71 -6.36
N TYR A 39 -26.39 -2.47 -5.66
CA TYR A 39 -25.18 -1.84 -6.19
C TYR A 39 -24.00 -2.80 -6.10
N PHE A 40 -23.23 -2.86 -7.17
CA PHE A 40 -21.99 -3.60 -7.24
C PHE A 40 -20.82 -2.64 -7.36
N PHE A 41 -19.81 -2.84 -6.53
CA PHE A 41 -18.55 -2.12 -6.58
C PHE A 41 -17.40 -3.13 -6.67
N ASP A 42 -16.52 -2.93 -7.63
CA ASP A 42 -15.33 -3.73 -7.84
C ASP A 42 -14.09 -2.86 -7.56
N GLU A 43 -13.30 -3.27 -6.57
CA GLU A 43 -12.08 -2.57 -6.12
C GLU A 43 -12.28 -1.07 -5.87
N LEU A 44 -13.28 -0.72 -5.10
CA LEU A 44 -13.64 0.69 -4.88
C LEU A 44 -12.59 1.52 -4.12
N SER A 45 -11.67 0.89 -3.42
CA SER A 45 -10.60 1.55 -2.67
C SER A 45 -9.32 1.79 -3.49
N SER A 46 -9.25 1.27 -4.72
CA SER A 46 -8.10 1.42 -5.60
C SER A 46 -7.77 2.90 -5.87
N TYR A 47 -6.48 3.25 -5.83
CA TYR A 47 -5.94 4.61 -6.02
C TYR A 47 -6.36 5.65 -4.97
N LEU A 48 -7.10 5.25 -3.93
CA LEU A 48 -7.59 6.16 -2.89
C LEU A 48 -6.69 6.10 -1.67
N ASP A 49 -6.41 7.26 -1.08
CA ASP A 49 -5.79 7.32 0.23
C ASP A 49 -6.79 6.95 1.34
N ILE A 50 -6.30 6.81 2.55
CA ILE A 50 -7.12 6.37 3.69
C ILE A 50 -8.28 7.32 4.00
N HIS A 51 -8.10 8.65 3.82
CA HIS A 51 -9.18 9.63 4.04
C HIS A 51 -10.32 9.41 3.05
N GLU A 52 -9.98 9.22 1.78
CA GLU A 52 -10.94 8.98 0.70
C GLU A 52 -11.62 7.63 0.86
N ARG A 53 -10.87 6.56 1.21
CA ARG A 53 -11.43 5.23 1.50
C ARG A 53 -12.47 5.27 2.62
N LEU A 54 -12.16 5.92 3.74
CA LEU A 54 -13.09 6.03 4.86
C LEU A 54 -14.30 6.91 4.56
N ARG A 55 -14.12 7.94 3.73
CA ARG A 55 -15.24 8.75 3.22
C ARG A 55 -16.23 7.91 2.45
N ILE A 56 -15.73 7.06 1.52
CA ILE A 56 -16.56 6.15 0.75
C ILE A 56 -17.25 5.11 1.63
N VAL A 57 -16.52 4.53 2.59
CA VAL A 57 -17.11 3.62 3.59
C VAL A 57 -18.33 4.24 4.27
N ARG A 58 -18.23 5.51 4.74
CA ARG A 58 -19.34 6.21 5.37
C ARG A 58 -20.53 6.43 4.42
N ILE A 59 -20.26 6.76 3.17
CA ILE A 59 -21.31 6.93 2.15
C ILE A 59 -22.05 5.61 1.91
N ILE A 60 -21.33 4.52 1.74
CA ILE A 60 -21.91 3.18 1.51
C ILE A 60 -22.70 2.70 2.73
N GLN A 61 -22.18 2.87 3.94
CA GLN A 61 -22.92 2.57 5.17
C GLN A 61 -24.23 3.38 5.28
N GLY A 62 -24.20 4.65 4.86
CA GLY A 62 -25.40 5.48 4.77
C GLY A 62 -26.43 4.99 3.75
N MET A 63 -26.00 4.34 2.66
CA MET A 63 -26.90 3.71 1.69
C MET A 63 -27.53 2.43 2.26
N VAL A 64 -26.73 1.59 2.92
CA VAL A 64 -27.25 0.39 3.60
C VAL A 64 -28.28 0.76 4.66
N ALA A 65 -28.03 1.81 5.44
CA ALA A 65 -28.98 2.32 6.43
C ALA A 65 -30.32 2.79 5.80
N ARG A 66 -30.31 3.15 4.51
CA ARG A 66 -31.52 3.49 3.72
C ARG A 66 -32.14 2.30 3.00
N GLY A 67 -31.72 1.07 3.32
CA GLY A 67 -32.29 -0.17 2.79
C GLY A 67 -31.72 -0.61 1.44
N LYS A 68 -30.67 0.01 0.94
CA LYS A 68 -29.99 -0.44 -0.29
C LYS A 68 -29.14 -1.68 -0.02
N ARG A 69 -29.04 -2.57 -0.98
CA ARG A 69 -28.21 -3.78 -0.94
C ARG A 69 -26.93 -3.50 -1.72
N ILE A 70 -25.78 -3.83 -1.10
CA ILE A 70 -24.48 -3.49 -1.68
C ILE A 70 -23.59 -4.73 -1.65
N LEU A 71 -23.00 -5.06 -2.80
CA LEU A 71 -21.94 -6.04 -2.94
C LEU A 71 -20.65 -5.32 -3.31
N VAL A 72 -19.58 -5.67 -2.61
CA VAL A 72 -18.26 -5.07 -2.83
C VAL A 72 -17.25 -6.19 -3.02
N VAL A 73 -16.46 -6.10 -4.08
CA VAL A 73 -15.26 -6.91 -4.27
C VAL A 73 -14.08 -6.06 -3.84
N GLU A 74 -13.27 -6.57 -2.92
CA GLU A 74 -12.19 -5.79 -2.30
C GLU A 74 -11.05 -6.69 -1.84
N HIS A 75 -9.83 -6.18 -1.97
CA HIS A 75 -8.61 -6.84 -1.49
C HIS A 75 -8.03 -6.20 -0.23
N ASP A 76 -8.47 -4.99 0.12
CA ASP A 76 -8.08 -4.30 1.34
C ASP A 76 -8.85 -4.85 2.54
N LEU A 77 -8.18 -5.68 3.35
CA LEU A 77 -8.78 -6.31 4.52
C LEU A 77 -9.17 -5.31 5.61
N ALA A 78 -8.51 -4.13 5.68
CA ALA A 78 -8.86 -3.09 6.63
C ALA A 78 -10.19 -2.43 6.25
N ILE A 79 -10.39 -2.19 4.97
CA ILE A 79 -11.64 -1.65 4.44
C ILE A 79 -12.78 -2.66 4.57
N LEU A 80 -12.56 -3.93 4.23
CA LEU A 80 -13.55 -4.98 4.42
C LEU A 80 -14.00 -5.12 5.88
N ASP A 81 -13.07 -4.99 6.84
CA ASP A 81 -13.37 -5.11 8.28
C ASP A 81 -14.32 -4.00 8.80
N VAL A 82 -14.31 -2.84 8.15
CA VAL A 82 -15.17 -1.70 8.52
C VAL A 82 -16.45 -1.64 7.68
N LEU A 83 -16.34 -2.01 6.41
CA LEU A 83 -17.40 -1.82 5.43
C LEU A 83 -18.46 -2.94 5.47
N CYS A 84 -18.03 -4.19 5.66
CA CYS A 84 -18.89 -5.36 5.44
C CYS A 84 -19.41 -5.96 6.76
N ASP A 85 -20.64 -6.44 6.74
CA ASP A 85 -21.21 -7.27 7.80
C ASP A 85 -20.95 -8.75 7.55
N LEU A 86 -21.01 -9.15 6.28
CA LEU A 86 -20.81 -10.52 5.79
C LEU A 86 -19.80 -10.55 4.66
N ILE A 87 -18.99 -11.59 4.63
CA ILE A 87 -17.98 -11.82 3.59
C ILE A 87 -18.15 -13.23 3.00
N HIS A 88 -18.10 -13.30 1.68
CA HIS A 88 -17.87 -14.52 0.93
C HIS A 88 -16.38 -14.58 0.54
N ILE A 89 -15.71 -15.68 0.85
CA ILE A 89 -14.36 -15.92 0.37
C ILE A 89 -14.47 -16.62 -0.99
N VAL A 90 -13.73 -16.11 -1.97
CA VAL A 90 -13.60 -16.75 -3.28
C VAL A 90 -12.26 -17.46 -3.34
N TYR A 91 -12.25 -18.73 -3.68
CA TYR A 91 -11.05 -19.53 -3.83
C TYR A 91 -11.12 -20.43 -5.05
N GLY A 92 -9.99 -20.89 -5.53
CA GLY A 92 -9.91 -21.74 -6.72
C GLY A 92 -8.57 -21.64 -7.42
N GLU A 93 -8.50 -22.16 -8.63
CA GLU A 93 -7.32 -22.11 -9.49
C GLU A 93 -7.53 -21.14 -10.65
N ARG A 94 -6.53 -20.32 -10.92
CA ARG A 94 -6.56 -19.34 -12.03
C ARG A 94 -6.90 -20.02 -13.34
N ALA A 95 -7.84 -19.42 -14.08
CA ALA A 95 -8.33 -19.88 -15.37
C ALA A 95 -8.96 -21.29 -15.38
N ALA A 96 -9.13 -21.93 -14.23
CA ALA A 96 -9.72 -23.25 -14.10
C ALA A 96 -11.09 -23.22 -13.42
N TYR A 97 -11.18 -22.77 -12.16
CA TYR A 97 -12.44 -22.67 -11.42
C TYR A 97 -12.36 -21.67 -10.27
N GLY A 98 -13.53 -21.15 -9.88
CA GLY A 98 -13.69 -20.33 -8.68
C GLY A 98 -14.90 -20.78 -7.88
N ILE A 99 -14.74 -20.90 -6.58
CA ILE A 99 -15.78 -21.31 -5.63
C ILE A 99 -16.03 -20.17 -4.63
N PHE A 100 -17.32 -19.87 -4.42
CA PHE A 100 -17.77 -18.94 -3.39
C PHE A 100 -18.14 -19.71 -2.13
N THR A 101 -17.58 -19.30 -0.99
CA THR A 101 -18.02 -19.84 0.31
C THR A 101 -19.41 -19.31 0.68
N PRO A 102 -20.14 -19.98 1.57
CA PRO A 102 -21.26 -19.37 2.27
C PRO A 102 -20.85 -18.06 2.99
N PRO A 103 -21.80 -17.12 3.23
CA PRO A 103 -21.49 -15.88 3.91
C PRO A 103 -21.11 -16.12 5.36
N ARG A 104 -20.06 -15.44 5.80
CA ARG A 104 -19.55 -15.50 7.18
C ARG A 104 -19.48 -14.10 7.78
N SER A 105 -19.49 -14.00 9.10
CA SER A 105 -19.20 -12.73 9.75
C SER A 105 -17.81 -12.24 9.33
N THR A 106 -17.65 -10.94 9.15
CA THR A 106 -16.41 -10.30 8.70
C THR A 106 -15.18 -10.79 9.45
N ARG A 107 -15.25 -10.88 10.79
CA ARG A 107 -14.12 -11.36 11.60
C ARG A 107 -13.76 -12.82 11.29
N ALA A 108 -14.74 -13.70 11.25
CA ALA A 108 -14.51 -15.13 11.00
C ALA A 108 -13.94 -15.36 9.60
N ALA A 109 -14.50 -14.67 8.59
CA ALA A 109 -14.04 -14.77 7.21
C ALA A 109 -12.59 -14.28 7.06
N ILE A 110 -12.27 -13.09 7.58
CA ILE A 110 -10.92 -12.53 7.47
C ILE A 110 -9.91 -13.41 8.20
N ASN A 111 -10.23 -13.89 9.41
CA ASN A 111 -9.32 -14.78 10.16
C ASN A 111 -9.09 -16.11 9.43
N ALA A 112 -10.14 -16.75 8.90
CA ALA A 112 -10.02 -17.98 8.10
C ALA A 112 -9.20 -17.73 6.81
N TYR A 113 -9.42 -16.61 6.14
CA TYR A 113 -8.63 -16.22 4.97
C TYR A 113 -7.14 -16.03 5.32
N LEU A 114 -6.83 -15.37 6.45
CA LEU A 114 -5.46 -15.16 6.92
C LEU A 114 -4.80 -16.48 7.34
N ASP A 115 -5.53 -17.37 8.00
CA ASP A 115 -5.05 -18.70 8.37
C ASP A 115 -4.77 -19.59 7.14
N GLY A 116 -5.45 -19.31 6.03
CA GLY A 116 -5.34 -20.09 4.80
C GLY A 116 -6.07 -21.43 4.84
N TYR A 117 -6.91 -21.64 5.85
CA TYR A 117 -7.75 -22.82 6.00
C TYR A 117 -9.22 -22.44 6.21
N LEU A 118 -10.09 -23.01 5.42
CA LEU A 118 -11.54 -22.80 5.50
C LEU A 118 -12.17 -23.99 6.24
N PRO A 119 -12.45 -23.86 7.55
CA PRO A 119 -12.85 -25.02 8.36
C PRO A 119 -14.21 -25.60 7.97
N GLU A 120 -15.17 -24.78 7.53
CA GLU A 120 -16.50 -25.25 7.15
C GLU A 120 -16.49 -26.05 5.85
N GLU A 121 -15.66 -25.67 4.88
CA GLU A 121 -15.44 -26.37 3.61
C GLU A 121 -14.39 -27.48 3.74
N ASN A 122 -13.65 -27.51 4.83
CA ASN A 122 -12.49 -28.38 5.02
C ASN A 122 -11.46 -28.26 3.87
N VAL A 123 -11.18 -27.01 3.46
CA VAL A 123 -10.27 -26.70 2.35
C VAL A 123 -9.12 -25.83 2.82
N ARG A 124 -7.91 -26.19 2.43
CA ARG A 124 -6.73 -25.36 2.59
C ARG A 124 -6.50 -24.57 1.30
N ILE A 125 -6.61 -23.23 1.41
CA ILE A 125 -6.42 -22.30 0.30
C ILE A 125 -4.98 -21.75 0.23
N ARG A 126 -4.18 -22.00 1.26
CA ARG A 126 -2.78 -21.56 1.35
C ARG A 126 -2.00 -22.44 2.30
N ASP A 127 -0.76 -22.79 1.93
CA ASP A 127 0.11 -23.67 2.75
C ASP A 127 0.55 -23.04 4.07
N LYS A 128 0.75 -21.72 4.08
CA LYS A 128 1.21 -20.98 5.25
C LYS A 128 0.25 -19.86 5.61
N PRO A 129 -0.05 -19.64 6.90
CA PRO A 129 -0.86 -18.52 7.32
C PRO A 129 -0.14 -17.19 7.05
N ILE A 130 -0.93 -16.13 6.82
CA ILE A 130 -0.45 -14.76 6.83
C ILE A 130 -0.32 -14.34 8.29
N GLN A 131 0.90 -14.13 8.74
CA GLN A 131 1.19 -13.72 10.10
C GLN A 131 1.62 -12.25 10.13
N PHE A 132 0.96 -11.47 10.97
CA PHE A 132 1.39 -10.13 11.33
C PHE A 132 2.38 -10.26 12.50
N LEU A 133 3.66 -10.11 12.20
CA LEU A 133 4.69 -10.15 13.23
C LEU A 133 4.52 -8.93 14.14
N ARG A 134 4.70 -9.14 15.45
CA ARG A 134 4.87 -8.02 16.37
C ARG A 134 6.07 -7.21 15.88
N GLY A 135 5.88 -5.91 15.69
CA GLY A 135 6.96 -5.04 15.24
C GLY A 135 8.20 -5.27 16.09
N ARG A 136 9.30 -5.65 15.45
CA ARG A 136 10.58 -5.67 16.14
C ARG A 136 10.87 -4.21 16.51
N VAL A 137 10.87 -3.93 17.82
CA VAL A 137 11.57 -2.73 18.30
C VAL A 137 13.03 -3.01 17.98
N ARG A 138 13.54 -2.46 16.87
CA ARG A 138 14.98 -2.47 16.63
C ARG A 138 15.62 -1.73 17.79
N GLY A 139 16.57 -2.37 18.45
CA GLY A 139 17.48 -1.69 19.40
C GLY A 139 18.21 -0.56 18.70
N GLU A 140 18.76 0.36 19.47
CA GLU A 140 19.42 1.60 19.02
C GLU A 140 20.68 1.39 18.13
N GLU A 141 21.09 0.17 17.82
CA GLU A 141 22.17 -0.15 16.87
C GLU A 141 21.64 -0.16 15.42
N VAL A 142 21.44 1.02 14.91
CA VAL A 142 21.06 1.22 13.50
C VAL A 142 22.33 1.40 12.68
N GLY A 143 22.39 0.81 11.48
CA GLY A 143 23.53 0.87 10.57
C GLY A 143 23.96 2.30 10.18
N SER A 144 24.98 2.42 9.34
CA SER A 144 25.49 3.72 8.88
C SER A 144 24.47 4.47 8.02
N PRO A 145 24.42 5.81 8.07
CA PRO A 145 23.58 6.59 7.16
C PRO A 145 23.97 6.36 5.70
N ILE A 146 22.98 6.03 4.85
CA ILE A 146 23.13 5.87 3.40
C ILE A 146 22.67 7.15 2.69
N LEU A 147 21.62 7.77 3.22
CA LEU A 147 20.98 8.96 2.68
C LEU A 147 20.76 9.95 3.81
N GLN A 148 21.09 11.22 3.57
CA GLN A 148 20.79 12.31 4.47
C GLN A 148 20.26 13.51 3.68
N TRP A 149 19.29 14.23 4.25
CA TRP A 149 18.80 15.48 3.66
C TRP A 149 18.57 16.53 4.74
N GLY A 150 18.79 17.79 4.37
CA GLY A 150 18.41 18.96 5.15
C GLY A 150 16.97 19.39 4.87
N ASP A 151 16.59 20.52 5.42
CA ASP A 151 15.27 21.09 5.12
C ASP A 151 15.19 21.41 3.62
N MET A 152 14.43 20.62 2.87
CA MET A 152 14.26 20.81 1.42
C MET A 152 12.91 21.47 1.12
N GLU A 153 12.93 22.35 0.12
CA GLU A 153 11.71 22.93 -0.44
C GLU A 153 11.66 22.72 -1.95
N LYS A 154 10.47 22.48 -2.48
CA LYS A 154 10.22 22.35 -3.93
C LYS A 154 8.88 22.95 -4.29
N THR A 155 8.90 23.83 -5.32
CA THR A 155 7.68 24.39 -5.92
C THR A 155 7.45 23.82 -7.29
N LEU A 156 6.25 23.32 -7.55
CA LEU A 156 5.80 22.77 -8.83
C LEU A 156 4.47 23.44 -9.23
N GLY A 157 4.52 24.50 -10.03
CA GLY A 157 3.35 25.32 -10.32
C GLY A 157 2.82 25.98 -9.05
N GLU A 158 1.59 25.68 -8.66
CA GLU A 158 0.97 26.20 -7.43
C GLU A 158 1.26 25.32 -6.19
N PHE A 159 1.80 24.12 -6.39
CA PHE A 159 2.09 23.20 -5.30
C PHE A 159 3.44 23.50 -4.65
N HIS A 160 3.49 23.51 -3.33
CA HIS A 160 4.69 23.74 -2.54
C HIS A 160 4.94 22.60 -1.55
N LEU A 161 6.12 21.98 -1.65
CA LEU A 161 6.58 20.92 -0.74
C LEU A 161 7.65 21.47 0.21
N LYS A 162 7.49 21.16 1.49
CA LYS A 162 8.52 21.32 2.52
C LYS A 162 8.85 20.00 3.18
N THR A 163 10.12 19.73 3.40
CA THR A 163 10.54 18.56 4.17
C THR A 163 11.41 19.02 5.34
N GLY A 164 11.22 18.44 6.50
CA GLY A 164 12.20 18.54 7.56
C GLY A 164 13.45 17.70 7.24
N LYS A 165 14.53 17.93 7.99
CA LYS A 165 15.75 17.13 7.91
C LYS A 165 15.48 15.66 8.26
N GLY A 166 16.19 14.74 7.60
CA GLY A 166 16.07 13.31 7.88
C GLY A 166 17.26 12.51 7.36
N GLU A 167 17.26 11.25 7.68
CA GLU A 167 18.24 10.27 7.22
C GLU A 167 17.62 8.89 7.04
N VAL A 168 18.20 8.08 6.18
CA VAL A 168 17.91 6.66 6.01
C VAL A 168 19.20 5.87 6.22
N ARG A 169 19.11 4.80 6.98
CA ARG A 169 20.26 3.99 7.38
C ARG A 169 20.27 2.63 6.72
N SER A 170 21.44 1.98 6.70
CA SER A 170 21.56 0.61 6.16
C SER A 170 20.66 -0.36 6.92
N ALA A 171 20.12 -1.35 6.18
CA ALA A 171 19.17 -2.34 6.64
C ALA A 171 17.86 -1.74 7.23
N GLU A 172 17.51 -0.49 6.89
CA GLU A 172 16.29 0.18 7.31
C GLU A 172 15.27 0.25 6.16
N VAL A 173 14.02 0.02 6.46
CA VAL A 173 12.90 0.30 5.57
C VAL A 173 12.07 1.45 6.14
N VAL A 174 12.09 2.58 5.44
CA VAL A 174 11.29 3.76 5.77
C VAL A 174 9.97 3.71 5.00
N GLY A 175 8.87 3.55 5.71
CA GLY A 175 7.54 3.71 5.13
C GLY A 175 7.21 5.20 4.95
N VAL A 176 6.57 5.53 3.83
CA VAL A 176 6.13 6.90 3.53
C VAL A 176 4.61 6.92 3.43
N VAL A 177 3.97 7.64 4.35
CA VAL A 177 2.51 7.70 4.47
C VAL A 177 2.00 9.14 4.43
N GLY A 178 0.74 9.33 4.04
CA GLY A 178 0.09 10.63 4.00
C GLY A 178 -0.93 10.75 2.87
N PRO A 179 -1.71 11.85 2.81
CA PRO A 179 -2.73 12.07 1.80
C PRO A 179 -2.18 12.10 0.37
N ASN A 180 -3.07 11.89 -0.60
CA ASN A 180 -2.74 12.02 -2.02
C ASN A 180 -2.35 13.47 -2.39
N ALA A 181 -1.47 13.60 -3.38
CA ALA A 181 -0.99 14.90 -3.89
C ALA A 181 -0.33 15.82 -2.84
N THR A 182 0.25 15.28 -1.76
CA THR A 182 1.04 16.01 -0.76
C THR A 182 2.54 15.98 -1.03
N GLY A 183 2.96 15.44 -2.18
CA GLY A 183 4.35 15.50 -2.64
C GLY A 183 5.22 14.28 -2.30
N LYS A 184 4.63 13.14 -1.87
CA LYS A 184 5.36 11.89 -1.59
C LYS A 184 6.26 11.47 -2.76
N THR A 185 5.69 11.29 -3.95
CA THR A 185 6.43 10.97 -5.18
C THR A 185 7.43 12.07 -5.57
N THR A 186 7.11 13.35 -5.32
CA THR A 186 8.02 14.48 -5.56
C THR A 186 9.28 14.35 -4.71
N MET A 187 9.14 14.04 -3.43
CA MET A 187 10.28 13.84 -2.54
C MET A 187 11.13 12.64 -2.98
N VAL A 188 10.50 11.52 -3.34
CA VAL A 188 11.23 10.34 -3.84
C VAL A 188 12.01 10.67 -5.11
N ARG A 189 11.43 11.45 -6.02
CA ARG A 189 12.12 11.90 -7.24
C ARG A 189 13.27 12.87 -6.95
N MET A 190 13.16 13.72 -5.92
CA MET A 190 14.30 14.52 -5.45
C MET A 190 15.42 13.63 -4.91
N ILE A 191 15.07 12.63 -4.09
CA ILE A 191 16.03 11.66 -3.56
C ILE A 191 16.66 10.84 -4.69
N ALA A 192 15.88 10.43 -5.69
CA ALA A 192 16.38 9.71 -6.87
C ALA A 192 17.28 10.57 -7.78
N GLY A 193 17.38 11.86 -7.53
CA GLY A 193 18.15 12.80 -8.38
C GLY A 193 17.47 13.13 -9.70
N GLU A 194 16.19 12.78 -9.89
CA GLU A 194 15.43 13.13 -11.11
C GLU A 194 15.03 14.60 -11.15
N ILE A 195 14.84 15.21 -9.97
CA ILE A 195 14.54 16.64 -9.81
C ILE A 195 15.37 17.22 -8.69
N GLU A 196 15.84 18.45 -8.84
CA GLU A 196 16.58 19.15 -7.79
C GLU A 196 15.63 19.90 -6.84
N PRO A 197 15.90 19.96 -5.53
CA PRO A 197 15.19 20.85 -4.61
C PRO A 197 15.48 22.32 -4.96
N ASP A 198 14.52 23.21 -4.69
CA ASP A 198 14.73 24.66 -4.87
C ASP A 198 15.55 25.25 -3.69
N MET A 199 15.40 24.64 -2.49
CA MET A 199 16.17 24.96 -1.28
C MET A 199 16.51 23.68 -0.54
N GLY A 200 17.55 23.77 0.30
CA GLY A 200 18.03 22.63 1.07
C GLY A 200 19.04 21.78 0.31
N TRP A 201 19.28 20.58 0.82
CA TRP A 201 20.27 19.66 0.24
C TRP A 201 19.87 18.20 0.50
N CYS A 202 20.32 17.36 -0.39
CA CYS A 202 20.25 15.92 -0.25
C CYS A 202 21.63 15.36 -0.60
N THR A 203 22.28 14.71 0.36
CA THR A 203 23.51 13.96 0.09
C THR A 203 23.19 12.50 -0.06
N MET A 204 23.48 11.98 -1.22
CA MET A 204 23.34 10.58 -1.52
C MET A 204 24.64 10.08 -2.14
N ASP A 205 25.38 9.33 -1.35
CA ASP A 205 26.60 8.62 -1.79
C ASP A 205 26.23 7.15 -2.10
N ALA A 206 25.03 6.94 -2.69
CA ALA A 206 24.40 5.65 -2.84
C ALA A 206 23.80 5.48 -4.23
N THR A 207 23.90 4.26 -4.76
CA THR A 207 23.19 3.88 -5.98
C THR A 207 21.72 3.61 -5.68
N VAL A 208 20.82 4.04 -6.60
CA VAL A 208 19.37 3.95 -6.42
C VAL A 208 18.74 3.00 -7.42
N SER A 209 17.88 2.14 -6.93
CA SER A 209 16.91 1.40 -7.74
C SER A 209 15.51 1.94 -7.48
N TYR A 210 14.82 2.40 -8.52
CA TYR A 210 13.50 3.02 -8.39
C TYR A 210 12.42 2.27 -9.15
N LYS A 211 11.39 1.82 -8.43
CA LYS A 211 10.13 1.32 -8.98
C LYS A 211 9.10 2.45 -8.92
N GLN A 212 8.75 2.98 -10.08
CA GLN A 212 7.78 4.07 -10.24
C GLN A 212 6.34 3.61 -9.93
N GLN A 213 5.48 4.56 -9.58
CA GLN A 213 4.05 4.33 -9.27
C GLN A 213 3.31 3.69 -10.46
N HIS A 214 3.41 4.31 -11.64
CA HIS A 214 2.77 3.77 -12.84
C HIS A 214 3.70 2.77 -13.52
N VAL A 215 3.25 1.52 -13.52
CA VAL A 215 3.97 0.44 -14.17
C VAL A 215 3.36 0.19 -15.54
N SER A 216 4.15 0.47 -16.57
CA SER A 216 3.84 0.09 -17.95
C SER A 216 5.09 -0.52 -18.55
N THR A 217 4.92 -1.38 -19.53
CA THR A 217 6.05 -1.93 -20.26
C THR A 217 5.80 -1.93 -21.76
N ASP A 218 6.76 -1.37 -22.50
CA ASP A 218 6.85 -1.50 -23.96
C ASP A 218 7.78 -2.64 -24.36
N PHE A 219 8.31 -3.39 -23.37
CA PHE A 219 9.21 -4.50 -23.62
C PHE A 219 8.53 -5.59 -24.46
N ASP A 220 9.13 -5.88 -25.63
CA ASP A 220 8.56 -6.82 -26.60
C ASP A 220 9.30 -8.17 -26.53
N GLY A 221 9.11 -8.87 -25.42
CA GLY A 221 9.71 -10.16 -25.13
C GLY A 221 8.98 -10.89 -24.03
N SER A 222 9.50 -12.04 -23.64
CA SER A 222 9.03 -12.77 -22.47
C SER A 222 9.47 -12.07 -21.18
N VAL A 223 8.82 -12.41 -20.06
CA VAL A 223 9.28 -11.96 -18.72
C VAL A 223 10.71 -12.42 -18.46
N GLN A 224 11.08 -13.63 -18.89
CA GLN A 224 12.43 -14.12 -18.78
C GLN A 224 13.43 -13.23 -19.52
N ASP A 225 13.14 -12.86 -20.78
CA ASP A 225 14.00 -11.98 -21.56
C ASP A 225 14.15 -10.60 -20.90
N TRP A 226 13.07 -10.12 -20.30
CA TRP A 226 13.09 -8.84 -19.59
C TRP A 226 13.95 -8.89 -18.33
N LEU A 227 13.81 -9.95 -17.50
CA LEU A 227 14.68 -10.17 -16.35
C LEU A 227 16.15 -10.33 -16.76
N ASP A 228 16.45 -11.04 -17.85
CA ASP A 228 17.78 -11.18 -18.37
C ASP A 228 18.37 -9.85 -18.85
N THR A 229 17.56 -9.01 -19.47
CA THR A 229 17.97 -7.66 -19.93
C THR A 229 18.28 -6.74 -18.77
N GLU A 230 17.42 -6.72 -17.73
CA GLU A 230 17.52 -5.79 -16.60
C GLU A 230 18.51 -6.25 -15.52
N LEU A 231 18.62 -7.55 -15.29
CA LEU A 231 19.34 -8.14 -14.17
C LEU A 231 20.49 -9.07 -14.58
N GLY A 232 20.59 -9.41 -15.87
CA GLY A 232 21.50 -10.44 -16.32
C GLY A 232 21.20 -11.79 -15.67
N GLY A 233 22.20 -12.54 -15.28
CA GLY A 233 22.03 -13.84 -14.61
C GLY A 233 21.67 -13.81 -13.12
N ARG A 234 21.64 -12.65 -12.49
CA ARG A 234 21.47 -12.49 -11.04
C ARG A 234 20.16 -13.05 -10.52
N TRP A 235 19.07 -12.87 -11.26
CA TRP A 235 17.76 -13.34 -10.87
C TRP A 235 17.65 -14.87 -10.74
N ARG A 236 18.58 -15.61 -11.36
CA ARG A 236 18.68 -17.08 -11.27
C ARG A 236 19.47 -17.57 -10.05
N SER A 237 20.08 -16.67 -9.26
CA SER A 237 20.76 -17.09 -8.04
C SER A 237 19.78 -17.76 -7.08
N GLY A 238 20.19 -18.84 -6.41
CA GLY A 238 19.31 -19.59 -5.50
C GLY A 238 18.74 -18.73 -4.37
N GLU A 239 19.53 -17.77 -3.90
CA GLU A 239 19.11 -16.84 -2.86
C GLU A 239 18.01 -15.90 -3.37
N PHE A 240 18.24 -15.17 -4.46
CA PHE A 240 17.26 -14.23 -5.02
C PHE A 240 15.99 -14.95 -5.48
N HIS A 241 16.14 -16.13 -6.08
CA HIS A 241 15.00 -16.95 -6.47
C HIS A 241 14.11 -17.32 -5.27
N THR A 242 14.71 -17.70 -4.14
CA THR A 242 13.98 -18.10 -2.93
C THR A 242 13.37 -16.89 -2.20
N GLN A 243 14.07 -15.75 -2.18
CA GLN A 243 13.64 -14.57 -1.44
C GLN A 243 12.66 -13.69 -2.21
N VAL A 244 12.75 -13.66 -3.56
CA VAL A 244 12.00 -12.70 -4.39
C VAL A 244 11.18 -13.40 -5.48
N ILE A 245 11.80 -14.16 -6.37
CA ILE A 245 11.12 -14.71 -7.56
C ILE A 245 9.97 -15.63 -7.17
N ARG A 246 10.22 -16.60 -6.31
CA ARG A 246 9.22 -17.58 -5.87
C ARG A 246 8.10 -16.96 -4.99
N PRO A 247 8.37 -16.12 -3.98
CA PRO A 247 7.32 -15.48 -3.20
C PRO A 247 6.41 -14.57 -4.04
N LEU A 248 6.95 -13.87 -5.02
CA LEU A 248 6.20 -13.03 -5.96
C LEU A 248 5.57 -13.83 -7.12
N GLN A 249 5.76 -15.16 -7.16
CA GLN A 249 5.25 -16.07 -8.21
C GLN A 249 5.70 -15.69 -9.63
N VAL A 250 6.83 -15.00 -9.76
CA VAL A 250 7.37 -14.57 -11.05
C VAL A 250 7.86 -15.75 -11.88
N ASP A 251 8.25 -16.87 -11.24
CA ASP A 251 8.61 -18.13 -11.89
C ASP A 251 7.50 -18.69 -12.80
N GLN A 252 6.24 -18.47 -12.47
CA GLN A 252 5.10 -18.90 -13.28
C GLN A 252 4.83 -18.00 -14.50
N LEU A 253 5.47 -16.82 -14.54
CA LEU A 253 5.26 -15.81 -15.57
C LEU A 253 6.34 -15.78 -16.63
N LEU A 254 7.45 -16.53 -16.47
CA LEU A 254 8.67 -16.41 -17.25
C LEU A 254 8.46 -16.54 -18.78
N GLU A 255 7.56 -17.41 -19.19
CA GLU A 255 7.26 -17.65 -20.61
C GLU A 255 6.20 -16.68 -21.18
N LEU A 256 5.52 -15.91 -20.31
CA LEU A 256 4.50 -14.96 -20.74
C LEU A 256 5.15 -13.72 -21.37
N ARG A 257 4.49 -13.15 -22.38
CA ARG A 257 4.92 -11.86 -22.93
C ARG A 257 4.64 -10.73 -21.94
N ALA A 258 5.63 -9.87 -21.70
CA ALA A 258 5.53 -8.76 -20.75
C ALA A 258 4.31 -7.86 -21.00
N LYS A 259 3.99 -7.57 -22.28
CA LYS A 259 2.81 -6.77 -22.68
C LYS A 259 1.44 -7.43 -22.40
N LYS A 260 1.42 -8.72 -22.07
CA LYS A 260 0.17 -9.48 -21.80
C LYS A 260 -0.08 -9.74 -20.32
N LEU A 261 0.80 -9.27 -19.46
CA LEU A 261 0.65 -9.42 -18.01
C LEU A 261 -0.56 -8.61 -17.52
N SER A 262 -1.30 -9.17 -16.58
CA SER A 262 -2.25 -8.41 -15.78
C SER A 262 -1.55 -7.36 -14.92
N GLY A 263 -2.28 -6.36 -14.41
CA GLY A 263 -1.70 -5.32 -13.56
C GLY A 263 -0.93 -5.87 -12.36
N GLY A 264 -1.47 -6.88 -11.67
CA GLY A 264 -0.79 -7.51 -10.54
C GLY A 264 0.46 -8.31 -10.92
N GLU A 265 0.42 -9.05 -12.04
CA GLU A 265 1.58 -9.79 -12.56
C GLU A 265 2.71 -8.83 -12.98
N LEU A 266 2.35 -7.76 -13.68
CA LEU A 266 3.30 -6.73 -14.07
C LEU A 266 3.93 -6.06 -12.84
N GLN A 267 3.12 -5.77 -11.83
CA GLN A 267 3.59 -5.21 -10.56
C GLN A 267 4.60 -6.13 -9.87
N ALA A 268 4.30 -7.44 -9.78
CA ALA A 268 5.20 -8.43 -9.19
C ALA A 268 6.56 -8.50 -9.93
N VAL A 269 6.53 -8.51 -11.26
CA VAL A 269 7.74 -8.50 -12.09
C VAL A 269 8.55 -7.22 -11.86
N CYS A 270 7.90 -6.06 -11.82
CA CYS A 270 8.59 -4.79 -11.59
C CYS A 270 9.19 -4.66 -10.19
N ILE A 271 8.53 -5.22 -9.16
CA ILE A 271 9.13 -5.32 -7.82
C ILE A 271 10.36 -6.22 -7.88
N ALA A 272 10.28 -7.39 -8.54
CA ALA A 272 11.41 -8.30 -8.68
C ALA A 272 12.60 -7.64 -9.42
N ILE A 273 12.34 -6.93 -10.51
CA ILE A 273 13.38 -6.19 -11.24
C ILE A 273 14.00 -5.12 -10.33
N CYS A 274 13.19 -4.35 -9.63
CA CYS A 274 13.69 -3.31 -8.72
C CYS A 274 14.62 -3.92 -7.65
N LEU A 275 14.18 -4.98 -6.97
CA LEU A 275 14.95 -5.64 -5.92
C LEU A 275 16.18 -6.39 -6.44
N GLY A 276 16.21 -6.80 -7.71
CA GLY A 276 17.32 -7.50 -8.34
C GLY A 276 18.45 -6.59 -8.86
N LYS A 277 18.20 -5.28 -9.00
CA LYS A 277 19.23 -4.31 -9.37
C LYS A 277 20.21 -4.12 -8.21
N GLU A 278 21.47 -3.88 -8.55
CA GLU A 278 22.50 -3.52 -7.57
C GLU A 278 22.27 -2.07 -7.15
N ALA A 279 21.85 -1.88 -5.92
CA ALA A 279 21.61 -0.56 -5.36
C ALA A 279 21.86 -0.56 -3.85
N ASP A 280 22.09 0.62 -3.29
CA ASP A 280 22.21 0.83 -1.85
C ASP A 280 20.89 1.28 -1.25
N LEU A 281 20.09 1.99 -2.05
CA LEU A 281 18.75 2.48 -1.70
C LEU A 281 17.72 2.04 -2.73
N TYR A 282 16.64 1.43 -2.27
CA TYR A 282 15.50 1.00 -3.08
C TYR A 282 14.31 1.92 -2.83
N LEU A 283 13.84 2.57 -3.86
CA LEU A 283 12.65 3.41 -3.83
C LEU A 283 11.48 2.66 -4.47
N LEU A 284 10.42 2.42 -3.71
CA LEU A 284 9.23 1.71 -4.20
C LEU A 284 8.00 2.59 -4.01
N ASP A 285 7.40 3.01 -5.11
CA ASP A 285 6.19 3.82 -5.12
C ASP A 285 4.97 2.95 -5.41
N GLU A 286 4.09 2.83 -4.42
CA GLU A 286 2.89 1.98 -4.40
C GLU A 286 3.15 0.53 -4.84
N PRO A 287 4.05 -0.21 -4.17
CA PRO A 287 4.32 -1.59 -4.53
C PRO A 287 3.15 -2.54 -4.27
N SER A 288 2.19 -2.22 -3.41
CA SER A 288 1.01 -3.05 -3.14
C SER A 288 -0.10 -2.91 -4.18
N ALA A 289 -0.03 -1.91 -5.07
CA ALA A 289 -1.07 -1.65 -6.05
C ALA A 289 -1.32 -2.86 -6.96
N HIS A 290 -2.59 -3.14 -7.27
CA HIS A 290 -3.04 -4.27 -8.11
C HIS A 290 -2.70 -5.68 -7.59
N LEU A 291 -2.07 -5.80 -6.43
CA LEU A 291 -1.79 -7.09 -5.80
C LEU A 291 -2.98 -7.53 -4.94
N ASP A 292 -3.33 -8.80 -4.98
CA ASP A 292 -4.25 -9.38 -4.02
C ASP A 292 -3.63 -9.40 -2.60
N ALA A 293 -4.45 -9.65 -1.57
CA ALA A 293 -3.99 -9.59 -0.19
C ALA A 293 -2.81 -10.54 0.13
N ASN A 294 -2.74 -11.71 -0.53
CA ASN A 294 -1.62 -12.63 -0.35
C ASN A 294 -0.34 -12.12 -1.02
N ALA A 295 -0.46 -11.68 -2.27
CA ALA A 295 0.67 -11.13 -3.03
C ALA A 295 1.24 -9.86 -2.35
N ARG A 296 0.38 -9.00 -1.76
CA ARG A 296 0.82 -7.84 -0.95
C ARG A 296 1.71 -8.28 0.22
N MET A 297 1.27 -9.29 0.98
CA MET A 297 2.04 -9.78 2.14
C MET A 297 3.37 -10.41 1.73
N GLU A 298 3.39 -11.17 0.66
CA GLU A 298 4.63 -11.77 0.14
C GLU A 298 5.56 -10.70 -0.45
N ALA A 299 5.04 -9.67 -1.11
CA ALA A 299 5.82 -8.52 -1.57
C ALA A 299 6.44 -7.75 -0.39
N ALA A 300 5.68 -7.45 0.66
CA ALA A 300 6.20 -6.80 1.86
C ALA A 300 7.35 -7.62 2.51
N LYS A 301 7.16 -8.94 2.62
CA LYS A 301 8.19 -9.85 3.16
C LYS A 301 9.41 -9.93 2.26
N ALA A 302 9.23 -9.97 0.93
CA ALA A 302 10.34 -10.02 -0.02
C ALA A 302 11.19 -8.75 0.06
N ILE A 303 10.57 -7.57 0.07
CA ILE A 303 11.25 -6.28 0.24
C ILE A 303 12.05 -6.29 1.56
N ARG A 304 11.39 -6.61 2.67
CA ARG A 304 12.03 -6.59 3.99
C ARG A 304 13.24 -7.55 4.07
N ARG A 305 13.06 -8.80 3.62
CA ARG A 305 14.14 -9.80 3.62
C ARG A 305 15.33 -9.37 2.77
N THR A 306 15.06 -8.80 1.59
CA THR A 306 16.12 -8.31 0.70
C THR A 306 16.93 -7.21 1.38
N MET A 307 16.29 -6.28 2.09
CA MET A 307 16.96 -5.21 2.81
C MET A 307 17.78 -5.74 4.00
N GLU A 308 17.19 -6.65 4.79
CA GLU A 308 17.86 -7.24 5.95
C GLU A 308 19.06 -8.12 5.54
N SER A 309 18.91 -8.98 4.50
CA SER A 309 19.97 -9.90 4.08
C SER A 309 21.17 -9.20 3.43
N ASN A 310 20.93 -8.10 2.74
CA ASN A 310 21.97 -7.39 1.98
C ASN A 310 22.45 -6.12 2.67
N GLU A 311 21.98 -5.82 3.88
CA GLU A 311 22.27 -4.57 4.62
C GLU A 311 21.96 -3.30 3.79
N LYS A 312 20.93 -3.36 2.95
CA LYS A 312 20.47 -2.27 2.08
C LYS A 312 19.31 -1.51 2.71
N ALA A 313 18.95 -0.36 2.15
CA ALA A 313 17.84 0.43 2.62
C ALA A 313 16.72 0.52 1.59
N ALA A 314 15.50 0.76 2.07
CA ALA A 314 14.38 1.08 1.19
C ALA A 314 13.52 2.24 1.72
N MET A 315 12.93 3.01 0.79
CA MET A 315 11.81 3.88 1.08
C MET A 315 10.60 3.37 0.31
N VAL A 316 9.50 3.14 1.02
CA VAL A 316 8.30 2.52 0.49
C VAL A 316 7.10 3.45 0.69
N ILE A 317 6.59 4.01 -0.40
CA ILE A 317 5.34 4.77 -0.40
C ILE A 317 4.20 3.77 -0.60
N ASP A 318 3.24 3.72 0.32
CA ASP A 318 2.05 2.90 0.12
C ASP A 318 0.85 3.46 0.91
N HIS A 319 -0.35 3.11 0.46
CA HIS A 319 -1.62 3.46 1.11
C HIS A 319 -2.22 2.31 1.92
N ASP A 320 -1.67 1.11 1.79
CA ASP A 320 -2.08 -0.06 2.55
C ASP A 320 -1.37 -0.07 3.92
N ILE A 321 -2.14 0.19 4.97
CA ILE A 321 -1.61 0.24 6.35
C ILE A 321 -1.03 -1.11 6.78
N TYR A 322 -1.59 -2.23 6.31
CA TYR A 322 -1.07 -3.55 6.63
C TYR A 322 0.27 -3.80 5.95
N PHE A 323 0.38 -3.38 4.70
CA PHE A 323 1.63 -3.45 3.97
C PHE A 323 2.74 -2.63 4.65
N ILE A 324 2.42 -1.38 4.99
CA ILE A 324 3.34 -0.47 5.70
C ILE A 324 3.72 -1.01 7.08
N ASP A 325 2.76 -1.54 7.86
CA ASP A 325 3.03 -2.13 9.19
C ASP A 325 4.00 -3.33 9.13
N ILE A 326 3.94 -4.10 8.03
CA ILE A 326 4.82 -5.27 7.86
C ILE A 326 6.19 -4.88 7.33
N VAL A 327 6.25 -3.97 6.37
CA VAL A 327 7.49 -3.70 5.64
C VAL A 327 8.39 -2.71 6.37
N SER A 328 7.84 -1.76 7.15
CA SER A 328 8.57 -0.59 7.64
C SER A 328 9.15 -0.76 9.04
N ASP A 329 10.32 -0.18 9.26
CA ASP A 329 10.97 -0.01 10.57
C ASP A 329 10.65 1.39 11.15
N SER A 330 10.59 2.41 10.29
CA SER A 330 10.29 3.80 10.62
C SER A 330 9.35 4.41 9.59
N LEU A 331 8.78 5.57 9.91
CA LEU A 331 7.85 6.27 9.02
C LEU A 331 8.27 7.72 8.77
N LEU A 332 8.15 8.12 7.52
CA LEU A 332 8.09 9.49 7.06
C LEU A 332 6.63 9.85 6.81
N VAL A 333 6.11 10.84 7.55
CA VAL A 333 4.70 11.21 7.52
C VAL A 333 4.52 12.51 6.77
N PHE A 334 3.65 12.47 5.76
CA PHE A 334 3.23 13.65 5.01
C PHE A 334 1.89 14.16 5.51
N ASP A 335 1.79 15.46 5.67
CA ASP A 335 0.56 16.21 5.92
C ASP A 335 0.41 17.36 4.93
N GLY A 336 -0.74 18.03 4.93
CA GLY A 336 -1.01 19.18 4.08
C GLY A 336 -2.29 19.07 3.25
N GLU A 337 -2.46 20.00 2.31
CA GLU A 337 -3.62 20.03 1.40
C GLU A 337 -3.20 19.60 0.00
N GLY A 338 -3.75 18.47 -0.45
CA GLY A 338 -3.42 17.87 -1.73
C GLY A 338 -3.50 18.86 -2.90
N GLY A 339 -2.44 18.93 -3.70
CA GLY A 339 -2.32 19.84 -4.84
C GLY A 339 -1.97 21.29 -4.53
N LYS A 340 -1.89 21.68 -3.24
CA LYS A 340 -1.52 23.04 -2.82
C LYS A 340 -0.22 23.05 -2.04
N HIS A 341 -0.17 22.32 -0.93
CA HIS A 341 1.04 22.22 -0.13
C HIS A 341 1.15 20.86 0.55
N GLY A 342 2.39 20.43 0.74
CA GLY A 342 2.74 19.25 1.50
C GLY A 342 3.90 19.52 2.43
N ASN A 343 3.90 18.82 3.55
CA ASN A 343 4.94 18.92 4.55
C ASN A 343 5.31 17.51 5.01
N ALA A 344 6.59 17.15 4.95
CA ALA A 344 7.11 15.84 5.33
C ALA A 344 7.89 15.92 6.64
N GLN A 345 7.61 15.01 7.57
CA GLN A 345 8.28 14.95 8.86
C GLN A 345 8.71 13.52 9.19
N GLY A 346 9.92 13.38 9.68
CA GLY A 346 10.54 12.10 10.01
C GLY A 346 11.85 11.90 9.24
N PRO A 347 12.35 10.65 9.16
CA PRO A 347 11.78 9.42 9.69
C PRO A 347 11.63 9.41 11.21
N MET A 348 10.59 8.75 11.69
CA MET A 348 10.34 8.55 13.12
C MET A 348 9.94 7.10 13.37
N SER A 349 10.02 6.60 14.61
CA SER A 349 9.66 5.22 14.93
C SER A 349 8.26 4.88 14.39
N LEU A 350 8.06 3.64 13.94
CA LEU A 350 6.80 3.16 13.37
C LEU A 350 5.58 3.53 14.23
N ARG A 351 5.66 3.32 15.55
CA ARG A 351 4.59 3.67 16.49
C ARG A 351 4.27 5.17 16.47
N LYS A 352 5.30 6.02 16.58
CA LYS A 352 5.12 7.48 16.59
C LYS A 352 4.56 7.99 15.26
N GLY A 353 5.08 7.47 14.15
CA GLY A 353 4.61 7.84 12.82
C GLY A 353 3.17 7.39 12.56
N MET A 354 2.82 6.15 12.93
CA MET A 354 1.45 5.64 12.81
C MET A 354 0.48 6.43 13.67
N ASN A 355 0.82 6.71 14.94
CA ASN A 355 -0.03 7.53 15.83
C ASN A 355 -0.30 8.91 15.22
N ARG A 356 0.74 9.58 14.70
CA ARG A 356 0.60 10.87 14.04
C ARG A 356 -0.30 10.78 12.80
N PHE A 357 0.00 9.85 11.90
CA PHE A 357 -0.74 9.67 10.66
C PHE A 357 -2.22 9.34 10.92
N LEU A 358 -2.49 8.44 11.87
CA LEU A 358 -3.86 8.03 12.19
C LEU A 358 -4.63 9.11 12.97
N ALA A 359 -3.94 9.97 13.72
CA ALA A 359 -4.55 11.13 14.37
C ALA A 359 -5.08 12.13 13.32
N ASP A 360 -4.32 12.39 12.25
CA ASP A 360 -4.75 13.26 11.16
C ASP A 360 -5.99 12.72 10.43
N VAL A 361 -6.14 11.38 10.37
CA VAL A 361 -7.28 10.70 9.75
C VAL A 361 -8.47 10.55 10.72
N ASP A 362 -8.27 10.82 12.01
CA ASP A 362 -9.21 10.59 13.12
C ASP A 362 -9.68 9.12 13.21
N VAL A 363 -8.79 8.17 13.03
CA VAL A 363 -9.09 6.72 13.06
C VAL A 363 -8.14 6.00 13.99
N THR A 364 -8.69 5.13 14.84
CA THR A 364 -7.91 4.33 15.77
C THR A 364 -7.82 2.87 15.34
N PHE A 365 -6.65 2.28 15.53
CA PHE A 365 -6.37 0.87 15.25
C PHE A 365 -6.05 0.10 16.53
N ARG A 366 -6.48 -1.15 16.58
CA ARG A 366 -6.09 -2.13 17.61
C ARG A 366 -5.57 -3.39 16.94
N ARG A 367 -4.87 -4.24 17.69
CA ARG A 367 -4.51 -5.59 17.23
C ARG A 367 -5.67 -6.57 17.49
N ASP A 368 -5.92 -7.45 16.55
CA ASP A 368 -6.82 -8.60 16.75
C ASP A 368 -6.13 -9.63 17.64
N HIS A 369 -6.87 -10.21 18.58
CA HIS A 369 -6.31 -11.14 19.57
C HIS A 369 -5.83 -12.47 18.96
N GLU A 370 -6.42 -12.91 17.85
CA GLU A 370 -6.12 -14.21 17.22
C GLU A 370 -5.07 -14.06 16.12
N SER A 371 -5.32 -13.16 15.18
CA SER A 371 -4.48 -12.97 13.99
C SER A 371 -3.38 -11.92 14.15
N HIS A 372 -3.38 -11.16 15.25
CA HIS A 372 -2.51 -10.01 15.52
C HIS A 372 -2.53 -8.91 14.42
N ARG A 373 -3.48 -8.98 13.48
CA ARG A 373 -3.63 -7.97 12.44
C ARG A 373 -4.10 -6.64 13.00
N PRO A 374 -3.72 -5.53 12.42
CA PRO A 374 -4.33 -4.25 12.73
C PRO A 374 -5.83 -4.27 12.38
N ARG A 375 -6.66 -3.72 13.23
CA ARG A 375 -8.11 -3.57 13.01
C ARG A 375 -8.54 -2.15 13.29
N ILE A 376 -9.35 -1.59 12.42
CA ILE A 376 -9.98 -0.29 12.65
C ILE A 376 -11.05 -0.44 13.75
N ASN A 377 -11.04 0.46 14.74
CA ASN A 377 -12.11 0.53 15.72
C ASN A 377 -13.37 1.13 15.07
N LYS A 378 -14.55 0.62 15.45
CA LYS A 378 -15.80 1.28 15.02
C LYS A 378 -15.82 2.70 15.56
N PRO A 379 -16.12 3.71 14.72
CA PRO A 379 -16.20 5.10 15.15
C PRO A 379 -17.09 5.27 16.37
N ASN A 380 -16.65 6.07 17.34
CA ASN A 380 -17.33 6.33 18.61
C ASN A 380 -17.53 5.10 19.52
N SER A 381 -16.90 3.97 19.24
CA SER A 381 -16.88 2.85 20.17
C SER A 381 -16.10 3.21 21.45
N ARG A 382 -16.30 2.43 22.51
CA ARG A 382 -15.56 2.66 23.77
C ARG A 382 -14.03 2.70 23.55
N LYS A 383 -13.48 1.72 22.81
CA LYS A 383 -12.04 1.67 22.50
C LYS A 383 -11.57 2.83 21.65
N ASP A 384 -12.37 3.24 20.65
CA ASP A 384 -12.04 4.39 19.81
C ASP A 384 -11.91 5.67 20.65
N ARG A 385 -12.87 5.92 21.55
CA ARG A 385 -12.85 7.09 22.44
C ARG A 385 -11.67 7.03 23.45
N GLU A 386 -11.41 5.87 24.03
CA GLU A 386 -10.30 5.67 24.98
C GLU A 386 -8.95 5.94 24.30
N GLN A 387 -8.72 5.41 23.09
CA GLN A 387 -7.49 5.61 22.34
C GLN A 387 -7.32 7.07 21.86
N LYS A 388 -8.37 7.72 21.38
CA LYS A 388 -8.34 9.15 21.04
C LYS A 388 -8.03 10.03 22.25
N ALA A 389 -8.62 9.73 23.39
CA ALA A 389 -8.38 10.48 24.63
C ALA A 389 -6.93 10.33 25.14
N SER A 390 -6.30 9.19 24.92
CA SER A 390 -4.90 8.93 25.31
C SER A 390 -3.88 9.36 24.26
N GLY A 391 -4.31 9.72 23.05
CA GLY A 391 -3.42 10.00 21.91
C GLY A 391 -2.78 8.75 21.28
N GLU A 392 -3.22 7.55 21.66
CA GLU A 392 -2.72 6.25 21.19
C GLU A 392 -3.59 5.69 20.06
N TYR A 393 -3.51 6.29 18.89
CA TYR A 393 -4.31 5.90 17.71
C TYR A 393 -3.91 4.54 17.14
N PHE A 394 -2.65 4.13 17.33
CA PHE A 394 -2.12 2.85 16.88
C PHE A 394 -1.63 2.02 18.08
N TYR A 395 -2.39 0.99 18.40
CA TYR A 395 -2.08 0.13 19.53
C TYR A 395 -1.26 -1.08 19.08
N LEU A 396 -0.08 -1.27 19.67
CA LEU A 396 0.90 -2.32 19.31
C LEU A 396 0.84 -3.58 20.20
N GLU A 397 0.06 -3.58 21.27
CA GLU A 397 -0.06 -4.75 22.17
C GLU A 397 -1.23 -5.68 21.85
#